data_04ee7f1b37533516b6d35822865ec08b
#
_entry.id   04ee7f1b37533516b6d35822865ec08b
#
_cell.length_a   1.000
_cell.length_b   1.000
_cell.length_c   1.000
_cell.angle_alpha   90.00
_cell.angle_beta   90.00
_cell.angle_gamma   90.00
#
_symmetry.space_group_name_H-M   'P 1'
#
loop_
_entity.id
_entity.type
_entity.pdbx_description
1 polymer ?
#
loop_
_entity_poly.entity_id
_entity_poly.type
_entity_poly.pdbx_seq_one_letter_code
_entity_poly.pdbx_strand_id
1 'polypeptide(L)'
;MSTESGFLFTSESVTEGHPDKIADQISDAVLDAALAEDPTSRVACETLITTGLVVMAGEITTKAHVDYSKVARETIRNIGYTRGKYGFDCDTCSVLSAIDRQSPDIAMGVDTGGAGDQGLMFGFACNETPELMPLPIQLAHLLARRLSEARKSGDLPYLRPDGKSQVTIEYRDGRPFRASAIVISSQHADNVTNEQLRNEIEERVIRSTVSAELMDADTKIHINPTGRFVTGGPQGDAGLTGRKIIVDTYGGYAPHGGGAFSGKDPTKVDRSAAYMARYVAKNIVAAGLADRCLVQLAYAIGVAEPVSVMVDTKGTGRISENALANLVRSNFDLTPRGIMQELNLRRPIYQATAAYGHFGREEDGFTWETADKAEALRNAAGV
;
A
#
# COMPACT_ATOMS: atom_id res chain seq x y z
N MET A 1 26.77 -8.77 -31.99
CA MET A 1 25.29 -8.75 -31.76
C MET A 1 25.09 -8.81 -30.26
N SER A 2 24.76 -7.71 -29.62
CA SER A 2 24.37 -7.71 -28.20
C SER A 2 23.04 -8.46 -28.11
N THR A 3 23.00 -9.56 -27.37
CA THR A 3 21.76 -10.22 -27.02
C THR A 3 21.00 -9.23 -26.13
N GLU A 4 19.89 -8.66 -26.64
CA GLU A 4 18.98 -7.87 -25.82
C GLU A 4 18.62 -8.69 -24.58
N SER A 5 19.03 -8.22 -23.39
CA SER A 5 18.68 -8.88 -22.15
C SER A 5 17.27 -8.47 -21.76
N GLY A 6 16.29 -9.27 -22.14
CA GLY A 6 14.87 -9.05 -21.78
C GLY A 6 14.42 -9.98 -20.66
N PHE A 7 13.49 -9.49 -19.81
CA PHE A 7 12.80 -10.29 -18.81
C PHE A 7 11.35 -9.83 -18.64
N LEU A 8 10.52 -10.70 -18.11
CA LEU A 8 9.14 -10.36 -17.72
C LEU A 8 9.07 -10.18 -16.21
N PHE A 9 8.37 -9.13 -15.79
CA PHE A 9 8.09 -8.90 -14.37
C PHE A 9 6.60 -8.67 -14.15
N THR A 10 6.06 -9.28 -13.10
CA THR A 10 4.62 -9.26 -12.80
C THR A 10 4.36 -8.70 -11.41
N SER A 11 3.41 -7.78 -11.31
CA SER A 11 2.84 -7.35 -10.03
C SER A 11 1.33 -7.50 -10.04
N GLU A 12 0.74 -7.60 -8.86
CA GLU A 12 -0.70 -7.66 -8.68
C GLU A 12 -1.20 -6.61 -7.70
N SER A 13 -2.47 -6.25 -7.81
CA SER A 13 -3.19 -5.44 -6.85
C SER A 13 -4.61 -5.96 -6.67
N VAL A 14 -5.28 -5.46 -5.65
CA VAL A 14 -6.65 -5.83 -5.34
C VAL A 14 -7.51 -4.60 -5.06
N THR A 15 -8.82 -4.71 -5.26
CA THR A 15 -9.75 -3.63 -4.95
C THR A 15 -9.95 -3.45 -3.45
N GLU A 16 -10.53 -2.32 -3.07
CA GLU A 16 -10.93 -2.03 -1.68
C GLU A 16 -11.87 -3.08 -1.07
N GLY A 17 -12.60 -3.82 -1.91
CA GLY A 17 -13.56 -4.85 -1.49
C GLY A 17 -12.97 -6.26 -1.38
N HIS A 18 -11.67 -6.45 -1.63
CA HIS A 18 -10.99 -7.70 -1.32
C HIS A 18 -10.97 -7.93 0.20
N PRO A 19 -11.23 -9.17 0.70
CA PRO A 19 -11.33 -9.42 2.15
C PRO A 19 -10.17 -8.89 2.98
N ASP A 20 -8.94 -9.15 2.58
CA ASP A 20 -7.76 -8.62 3.31
C ASP A 20 -7.73 -7.09 3.31
N LYS A 21 -8.15 -6.42 2.22
CA LYS A 21 -8.18 -4.96 2.18
C LYS A 21 -9.36 -4.35 2.94
N ILE A 22 -10.46 -5.05 3.09
CA ILE A 22 -11.53 -4.64 4.02
C ILE A 22 -10.97 -4.66 5.46
N ALA A 23 -10.24 -5.71 5.84
CA ALA A 23 -9.62 -5.82 7.16
C ALA A 23 -8.61 -4.68 7.41
N ASP A 24 -7.75 -4.39 6.44
CA ASP A 24 -6.80 -3.27 6.51
C ASP A 24 -7.52 -1.92 6.68
N GLN A 25 -8.57 -1.67 5.89
CA GLN A 25 -9.33 -0.42 5.96
C GLN A 25 -10.08 -0.26 7.28
N ILE A 26 -10.61 -1.33 7.88
CA ILE A 26 -11.25 -1.28 9.20
C ILE A 26 -10.20 -0.95 10.28
N SER A 27 -9.05 -1.62 10.25
CA SER A 27 -7.97 -1.40 11.21
C SER A 27 -7.42 0.02 11.14
N ASP A 28 -7.24 0.58 9.94
CA ASP A 28 -6.80 1.96 9.76
C ASP A 28 -7.91 2.99 10.06
N ALA A 29 -9.18 2.66 9.84
CA ALA A 29 -10.29 3.52 10.26
C ALA A 29 -10.39 3.63 11.78
N VAL A 30 -10.11 2.55 12.52
CA VAL A 30 -10.00 2.57 13.99
C VAL A 30 -8.83 3.46 14.45
N LEU A 31 -7.68 3.36 13.78
CA LEU A 31 -6.53 4.23 14.04
C LEU A 31 -6.87 5.70 13.80
N ASP A 32 -7.48 6.02 12.67
CA ASP A 32 -7.85 7.40 12.33
C ASP A 32 -8.89 7.96 13.30
N ALA A 33 -9.87 7.17 13.72
CA ALA A 33 -10.84 7.58 14.73
C ALA A 33 -10.19 7.92 16.07
N ALA A 34 -9.18 7.13 16.49
CA ALA A 34 -8.44 7.41 17.72
C ALA A 34 -7.57 8.68 17.58
N LEU A 35 -6.84 8.85 16.48
CA LEU A 35 -5.94 9.98 16.25
C LEU A 35 -6.70 11.31 16.06
N ALA A 36 -7.92 11.27 15.56
CA ALA A 36 -8.75 12.46 15.37
C ALA A 36 -9.06 13.18 16.70
N GLU A 37 -9.23 12.43 17.79
CA GLU A 37 -9.52 12.99 19.12
C GLU A 37 -8.27 13.04 20.02
N ASP A 38 -7.33 12.08 19.86
CA ASP A 38 -6.09 12.01 20.62
C ASP A 38 -4.90 11.70 19.70
N PRO A 39 -4.16 12.72 19.20
CA PRO A 39 -2.98 12.52 18.37
C PRO A 39 -1.85 11.72 19.03
N THR A 40 -1.94 11.46 20.34
CA THR A 40 -0.97 10.66 21.09
C THR A 40 -1.38 9.22 21.25
N SER A 41 -2.50 8.80 20.66
CA SER A 41 -3.01 7.43 20.71
C SER A 41 -1.96 6.39 20.30
N ARG A 42 -1.92 5.29 21.04
CA ARG A 42 -1.14 4.09 20.72
C ARG A 42 -2.11 3.03 20.24
N VAL A 43 -1.96 2.60 19.00
CA VAL A 43 -2.90 1.69 18.35
C VAL A 43 -2.14 0.54 17.71
N ALA A 44 -2.56 -0.66 18.03
CA ALA A 44 -2.24 -1.89 17.33
C ALA A 44 -3.56 -2.64 17.18
N CYS A 45 -4.24 -2.45 16.04
CA CYS A 45 -5.55 -3.03 15.76
C CYS A 45 -5.46 -3.97 14.57
N GLU A 46 -5.82 -5.22 14.79
CA GLU A 46 -5.92 -6.24 13.76
C GLU A 46 -7.37 -6.64 13.57
N THR A 47 -7.76 -6.91 12.33
CA THR A 47 -9.13 -7.28 11.96
C THR A 47 -9.10 -8.60 11.21
N LEU A 48 -9.98 -9.52 11.61
CA LEU A 48 -10.36 -10.71 10.85
C LEU A 48 -11.77 -10.51 10.31
N ILE A 49 -11.97 -10.86 9.06
CA ILE A 49 -13.29 -10.77 8.40
C ILE A 49 -13.59 -12.08 7.66
N THR A 50 -14.83 -12.55 7.77
CA THR A 50 -15.34 -13.70 7.03
C THR A 50 -16.85 -13.55 6.83
N THR A 51 -17.52 -14.57 6.31
CA THR A 51 -18.98 -14.55 6.08
C THR A 51 -19.73 -14.08 7.33
N GLY A 52 -20.37 -12.92 7.25
CA GLY A 52 -21.23 -12.39 8.32
C GLY A 52 -20.54 -12.00 9.62
N LEU A 53 -19.19 -11.97 9.67
CA LEU A 53 -18.44 -11.73 10.91
C LEU A 53 -17.23 -10.80 10.68
N VAL A 54 -17.06 -9.85 11.60
CA VAL A 54 -15.88 -9.02 11.79
C VAL A 54 -15.40 -9.21 13.22
N VAL A 55 -14.12 -9.49 13.40
CA VAL A 55 -13.46 -9.55 14.72
C VAL A 55 -12.30 -8.57 14.71
N MET A 56 -12.33 -7.59 15.61
CA MET A 56 -11.22 -6.68 15.87
C MET A 56 -10.54 -7.08 17.17
N ALA A 57 -9.21 -7.21 17.13
CA ALA A 57 -8.39 -7.56 18.29
C ALA A 57 -7.14 -6.69 18.31
N GLY A 58 -6.52 -6.56 19.48
CA GLY A 58 -5.28 -5.82 19.63
C GLY A 58 -5.25 -4.95 20.88
N GLU A 59 -4.33 -3.98 20.90
CA GLU A 59 -4.11 -3.11 22.05
C GLU A 59 -4.22 -1.64 21.66
N ILE A 60 -5.06 -0.90 22.38
CA ILE A 60 -5.26 0.53 22.16
C ILE A 60 -5.16 1.28 23.50
N THR A 61 -4.26 2.26 23.54
CA THR A 61 -4.17 3.23 24.63
C THR A 61 -4.47 4.61 24.08
N THR A 62 -5.62 5.16 24.43
CA THR A 62 -6.10 6.44 23.94
C THR A 62 -6.99 7.13 24.98
N LYS A 63 -7.14 8.44 24.84
CA LYS A 63 -8.17 9.25 25.53
C LYS A 63 -9.44 9.41 24.68
N ALA A 64 -9.38 9.02 23.39
CA ALA A 64 -10.50 9.08 22.49
C ALA A 64 -11.58 8.05 22.86
N HIS A 65 -12.83 8.36 22.52
CA HIS A 65 -13.95 7.42 22.63
C HIS A 65 -14.30 6.85 21.27
N VAL A 66 -13.76 5.67 20.95
CA VAL A 66 -13.96 5.02 19.66
C VAL A 66 -15.08 3.99 19.73
N ASP A 67 -16.15 4.20 18.94
CA ASP A 67 -17.18 3.17 18.69
C ASP A 67 -16.71 2.24 17.56
N TYR A 68 -16.02 1.16 17.95
CA TYR A 68 -15.45 0.20 17.02
C TYR A 68 -16.49 -0.43 16.08
N SER A 69 -17.70 -0.71 16.59
CA SER A 69 -18.77 -1.30 15.77
C SER A 69 -19.24 -0.34 14.69
N LYS A 70 -19.41 0.94 15.04
CA LYS A 70 -19.81 1.99 14.11
C LYS A 70 -18.73 2.18 13.03
N VAL A 71 -17.46 2.31 13.43
CA VAL A 71 -16.34 2.48 12.52
C VAL A 71 -16.25 1.33 11.51
N ALA A 72 -16.34 0.09 11.97
CA ALA A 72 -16.30 -1.08 11.08
C ALA A 72 -17.48 -1.07 10.09
N ARG A 73 -18.71 -0.82 10.55
CA ARG A 73 -19.90 -0.79 9.69
C ARG A 73 -19.86 0.33 8.66
N GLU A 74 -19.40 1.52 9.03
CA GLU A 74 -19.26 2.65 8.10
C GLU A 74 -18.20 2.35 7.03
N THR A 75 -17.08 1.76 7.42
CA THR A 75 -16.04 1.32 6.46
C THR A 75 -16.60 0.29 5.46
N ILE A 76 -17.29 -0.75 5.93
CA ILE A 76 -17.91 -1.78 5.09
C ILE A 76 -18.96 -1.16 4.14
N ARG A 77 -19.75 -0.21 4.63
CA ARG A 77 -20.75 0.53 3.84
C ARG A 77 -20.11 1.33 2.73
N ASN A 78 -19.04 2.08 3.03
CA ASN A 78 -18.32 2.93 2.07
C ASN A 78 -17.63 2.09 0.98
N ILE A 79 -17.19 0.89 1.30
CA ILE A 79 -16.66 -0.08 0.33
C ILE A 79 -17.78 -0.57 -0.61
N GLY A 80 -19.03 -0.69 -0.10
CA GLY A 80 -20.19 -1.06 -0.91
C GLY A 80 -20.81 -2.43 -0.61
N TYR A 81 -20.47 -3.04 0.52
CA TYR A 81 -21.15 -4.22 1.02
C TYR A 81 -22.41 -3.82 1.81
N THR A 82 -23.48 -3.51 1.07
CA THR A 82 -24.74 -2.92 1.59
C THR A 82 -25.97 -3.83 1.37
N ARG A 83 -25.77 -5.07 0.97
CA ARG A 83 -26.87 -5.99 0.65
C ARG A 83 -26.51 -7.41 1.07
N GLY A 84 -27.38 -8.03 1.88
CA GLY A 84 -27.21 -9.41 2.35
C GLY A 84 -26.99 -10.45 1.24
N LYS A 85 -27.50 -10.20 0.03
CA LYS A 85 -27.27 -11.08 -1.14
C LYS A 85 -25.82 -11.17 -1.61
N TYR A 86 -24.96 -10.28 -1.12
CA TYR A 86 -23.51 -10.35 -1.37
C TYR A 86 -22.78 -11.29 -0.41
N GLY A 87 -23.54 -11.94 0.52
CA GLY A 87 -23.00 -12.79 1.55
C GLY A 87 -22.28 -12.06 2.70
N PHE A 88 -22.21 -10.75 2.60
CA PHE A 88 -21.66 -9.85 3.60
C PHE A 88 -22.34 -8.48 3.50
N ASP A 89 -22.69 -7.90 4.64
CA ASP A 89 -23.55 -6.71 4.70
C ASP A 89 -23.22 -5.88 5.95
N CYS A 90 -23.04 -4.56 5.78
CA CYS A 90 -22.65 -3.66 6.84
C CYS A 90 -23.65 -3.55 8.00
N ASP A 91 -24.95 -3.78 7.74
CA ASP A 91 -25.98 -3.65 8.76
C ASP A 91 -26.22 -4.95 9.53
N THR A 92 -26.00 -6.10 8.88
CA THR A 92 -26.35 -7.42 9.42
C THR A 92 -25.17 -8.27 9.88
N CYS A 93 -23.92 -7.94 9.53
CA CYS A 93 -22.74 -8.68 10.00
C CYS A 93 -22.60 -8.55 11.53
N SER A 94 -22.10 -9.59 12.17
CA SER A 94 -21.65 -9.52 13.57
C SER A 94 -20.32 -8.76 13.66
N VAL A 95 -20.21 -7.85 14.62
CA VAL A 95 -18.97 -7.14 14.91
C VAL A 95 -18.57 -7.44 16.34
N LEU A 96 -17.44 -8.12 16.51
CA LEU A 96 -16.86 -8.45 17.82
C LEU A 96 -15.58 -7.61 18.03
N SER A 97 -15.39 -7.17 19.26
CA SER A 97 -14.21 -6.41 19.66
C SER A 97 -13.56 -7.05 20.89
N ALA A 98 -12.27 -7.36 20.78
CA ALA A 98 -11.40 -7.86 21.82
C ALA A 98 -10.16 -6.94 21.88
N ILE A 99 -10.39 -5.69 22.28
CA ILE A 99 -9.36 -4.64 22.36
C ILE A 99 -8.98 -4.45 23.81
N ASP A 100 -7.69 -4.64 24.10
CA ASP A 100 -7.09 -4.44 25.42
C ASP A 100 -6.28 -3.13 25.48
N ARG A 101 -5.73 -2.81 26.65
CA ARG A 101 -4.74 -1.72 26.81
C ARG A 101 -3.34 -2.26 26.58
N GLN A 102 -2.47 -1.43 25.96
CA GLN A 102 -1.06 -1.79 25.76
C GLN A 102 -0.36 -2.10 27.09
N SER A 103 0.50 -3.12 27.05
CA SER A 103 1.35 -3.49 28.20
C SER A 103 2.23 -2.32 28.64
N PRO A 104 2.33 -2.07 29.97
CA PRO A 104 3.25 -1.06 30.51
C PRO A 104 4.73 -1.32 30.16
N ASP A 105 5.13 -2.58 29.99
CA ASP A 105 6.52 -2.96 29.68
C ASP A 105 6.92 -2.50 28.26
N ILE A 106 6.01 -2.60 27.31
CA ILE A 106 6.24 -2.10 25.94
C ILE A 106 6.28 -0.57 25.94
N ALA A 107 5.45 0.09 26.74
CA ALA A 107 5.40 1.55 26.83
C ALA A 107 6.74 2.15 27.28
N MET A 108 7.46 1.52 28.21
CA MET A 108 8.74 2.03 28.72
C MET A 108 9.81 2.26 27.66
N GLY A 109 9.93 1.37 26.66
CA GLY A 109 10.91 1.49 25.56
C GLY A 109 10.58 2.63 24.59
N VAL A 110 9.29 2.89 24.37
CA VAL A 110 8.80 3.92 23.44
C VAL A 110 8.76 5.31 24.07
N ASP A 111 8.43 5.40 25.35
CA ASP A 111 8.33 6.67 26.10
C ASP A 111 9.66 7.39 26.23
N THR A 112 10.79 6.65 26.17
CA THR A 112 12.16 7.20 26.13
C THR A 112 12.58 7.68 24.72
N GLY A 113 11.73 7.51 23.69
CA GLY A 113 12.01 7.91 22.31
C GLY A 113 12.70 6.84 21.46
N GLY A 114 12.92 5.65 22.00
CA GLY A 114 13.46 4.50 21.27
C GLY A 114 12.42 3.80 20.39
N ALA A 115 12.90 2.94 19.49
CA ALA A 115 12.02 2.09 18.70
C ALA A 115 11.26 1.10 19.59
N GLY A 116 9.95 0.94 19.34
CA GLY A 116 9.09 0.05 20.12
C GLY A 116 9.32 -1.44 19.85
N ASP A 117 10.04 -1.75 18.78
CA ASP A 117 10.41 -3.12 18.40
C ASP A 117 11.70 -3.12 17.60
N GLN A 118 12.32 -4.28 17.44
CA GLN A 118 13.34 -4.54 16.45
C GLN A 118 12.68 -4.69 15.07
N GLY A 119 13.41 -4.38 14.00
CA GLY A 119 12.90 -4.61 12.65
C GLY A 119 13.81 -4.04 11.58
N LEU A 120 13.51 -4.41 10.34
CA LEU A 120 14.14 -3.84 9.15
C LEU A 120 13.05 -3.45 8.16
N MET A 121 13.19 -2.27 7.56
CA MET A 121 12.22 -1.67 6.66
C MET A 121 12.91 -1.26 5.38
N PHE A 122 12.18 -1.40 4.26
CA PHE A 122 12.69 -1.01 2.95
C PHE A 122 11.89 0.12 2.36
N GLY A 123 12.61 1.03 1.69
CA GLY A 123 12.07 2.02 0.77
C GLY A 123 12.67 1.82 -0.61
N PHE A 124 11.90 2.10 -1.64
CA PHE A 124 12.35 1.99 -3.02
C PHE A 124 11.79 3.13 -3.87
N ALA A 125 12.56 3.56 -4.87
CA ALA A 125 12.11 4.44 -5.94
C ALA A 125 12.86 4.11 -7.24
N CYS A 126 12.22 4.36 -8.37
CA CYS A 126 12.84 4.25 -9.70
C CYS A 126 12.16 5.23 -10.66
N ASN A 127 12.86 5.59 -11.73
CA ASN A 127 12.40 6.55 -12.75
C ASN A 127 11.53 5.93 -13.85
N GLU A 128 10.72 4.89 -13.51
CA GLU A 128 9.87 4.20 -14.48
C GLU A 128 8.51 4.88 -14.68
N THR A 129 8.02 5.59 -13.67
CA THR A 129 6.75 6.34 -13.70
C THR A 129 6.95 7.74 -13.11
N PRO A 130 6.04 8.70 -13.36
CA PRO A 130 6.10 10.03 -12.75
C PRO A 130 6.13 10.00 -11.21
N GLU A 131 5.43 9.05 -10.59
CA GLU A 131 5.37 8.85 -9.15
C GLU A 131 6.67 8.23 -8.58
N LEU A 132 7.63 7.89 -9.46
CA LEU A 132 8.88 7.19 -9.15
C LEU A 132 8.63 5.80 -8.53
N MET A 133 7.70 5.05 -9.13
CA MET A 133 7.32 3.70 -8.78
C MET A 133 7.65 2.71 -9.91
N PRO A 134 7.82 1.41 -9.60
CA PRO A 134 7.86 0.38 -10.63
C PRO A 134 6.56 0.32 -11.43
N LEU A 135 6.66 0.30 -12.76
CA LEU A 135 5.51 0.35 -13.65
C LEU A 135 4.49 -0.78 -13.42
N PRO A 136 4.89 -2.07 -13.19
CA PRO A 136 3.92 -3.14 -13.02
C PRO A 136 2.96 -2.94 -11.84
N ILE A 137 3.48 -2.54 -10.67
CA ILE A 137 2.63 -2.33 -9.50
C ILE A 137 1.79 -1.06 -9.64
N GLN A 138 2.34 0.01 -10.21
CA GLN A 138 1.60 1.25 -10.43
C GLN A 138 0.40 1.00 -11.36
N LEU A 139 0.57 0.30 -12.47
CA LEU A 139 -0.53 -0.06 -13.36
C LEU A 139 -1.53 -1.01 -12.69
N ALA A 140 -1.07 -1.97 -11.90
CA ALA A 140 -1.96 -2.87 -11.17
C ALA A 140 -2.85 -2.09 -10.19
N HIS A 141 -2.30 -1.11 -9.45
CA HIS A 141 -3.09 -0.23 -8.57
C HIS A 141 -4.10 0.61 -9.35
N LEU A 142 -3.68 1.23 -10.44
CA LEU A 142 -4.56 2.06 -11.27
C LEU A 142 -5.74 1.25 -11.83
N LEU A 143 -5.50 0.03 -12.31
CA LEU A 143 -6.54 -0.88 -12.80
C LEU A 143 -7.52 -1.31 -11.70
N ALA A 144 -7.02 -1.67 -10.51
CA ALA A 144 -7.86 -2.03 -9.37
C ALA A 144 -8.71 -0.84 -8.89
N ARG A 145 -8.13 0.37 -8.86
CA ARG A 145 -8.83 1.61 -8.54
C ARG A 145 -9.91 1.92 -9.57
N ARG A 146 -9.59 1.84 -10.88
CA ARG A 146 -10.55 2.09 -11.96
C ARG A 146 -11.75 1.12 -11.93
N LEU A 147 -11.54 -0.16 -11.56
CA LEU A 147 -12.64 -1.09 -11.33
C LEU A 147 -13.61 -0.59 -10.25
N SER A 148 -13.08 -0.13 -9.13
CA SER A 148 -13.89 0.39 -8.02
C SER A 148 -14.59 1.70 -8.39
N GLU A 149 -13.94 2.59 -9.12
CA GLU A 149 -14.52 3.83 -9.64
C GLU A 149 -15.68 3.53 -10.60
N ALA A 150 -15.49 2.63 -11.58
CA ALA A 150 -16.52 2.24 -12.53
C ALA A 150 -17.74 1.61 -11.85
N ARG A 151 -17.53 0.86 -10.76
CA ARG A 151 -18.62 0.32 -9.94
C ARG A 151 -19.36 1.43 -9.18
N LYS A 152 -18.61 2.31 -8.48
CA LYS A 152 -19.18 3.35 -7.60
C LYS A 152 -19.89 4.46 -8.39
N SER A 153 -19.37 4.82 -9.56
CA SER A 153 -20.02 5.79 -10.45
C SER A 153 -21.29 5.27 -11.12
N GLY A 154 -21.49 3.95 -11.14
CA GLY A 154 -22.57 3.32 -11.89
C GLY A 154 -22.27 3.11 -13.37
N ASP A 155 -21.04 3.34 -13.80
CA ASP A 155 -20.55 3.09 -15.17
C ASP A 155 -20.66 1.59 -15.53
N LEU A 156 -20.28 0.73 -14.55
CA LEU A 156 -20.42 -0.72 -14.62
C LEU A 156 -21.21 -1.22 -13.38
N PRO A 157 -22.54 -1.03 -13.35
CA PRO A 157 -23.36 -1.22 -12.15
C PRO A 157 -23.50 -2.67 -11.71
N TYR A 158 -23.14 -3.62 -12.56
CA TYR A 158 -23.13 -5.04 -12.26
C TYR A 158 -21.86 -5.50 -11.53
N LEU A 159 -20.81 -4.69 -11.46
CA LEU A 159 -19.62 -5.01 -10.67
C LEU A 159 -19.92 -5.04 -9.17
N ARG A 160 -19.19 -5.88 -8.46
CA ARG A 160 -19.24 -6.03 -7.00
C ARG A 160 -17.91 -5.58 -6.41
N PRO A 161 -17.83 -5.39 -5.08
CA PRO A 161 -16.65 -4.75 -4.48
C PRO A 161 -15.33 -5.54 -4.62
N ASP A 162 -15.39 -6.89 -4.67
CA ASP A 162 -14.17 -7.71 -4.75
C ASP A 162 -13.62 -7.80 -6.17
N GLY A 163 -12.32 -7.67 -6.28
CA GLY A 163 -11.63 -7.77 -7.56
C GLY A 163 -10.11 -7.75 -7.41
N LYS A 164 -9.44 -8.21 -8.46
CA LYS A 164 -7.97 -8.26 -8.56
C LYS A 164 -7.51 -7.81 -9.93
N SER A 165 -6.34 -7.22 -9.98
CA SER A 165 -5.61 -6.90 -11.20
C SER A 165 -4.22 -7.49 -11.14
N GLN A 166 -3.66 -7.88 -12.27
CA GLN A 166 -2.28 -8.34 -12.42
C GLN A 166 -1.74 -7.80 -13.74
N VAL A 167 -0.52 -7.26 -13.70
CA VAL A 167 0.14 -6.69 -14.87
C VAL A 167 1.52 -7.30 -15.02
N THR A 168 1.81 -7.84 -16.21
CA THR A 168 3.13 -8.32 -16.59
C THR A 168 3.74 -7.38 -17.60
N ILE A 169 4.88 -6.78 -17.26
CA ILE A 169 5.65 -5.89 -18.13
C ILE A 169 6.87 -6.65 -18.69
N GLU A 170 7.08 -6.51 -19.98
CA GLU A 170 8.32 -6.88 -20.64
C GLU A 170 9.33 -5.74 -20.46
N TYR A 171 10.51 -6.09 -19.96
CA TYR A 171 11.65 -5.18 -19.82
C TYR A 171 12.68 -5.48 -20.90
N ARG A 172 13.26 -4.42 -21.48
CA ARG A 172 14.42 -4.51 -22.40
C ARG A 172 15.48 -3.54 -21.90
N ASP A 173 16.70 -4.00 -21.81
CA ASP A 173 17.85 -3.23 -21.30
C ASP A 173 17.56 -2.51 -19.99
N GLY A 174 16.81 -3.19 -19.09
CA GLY A 174 16.45 -2.71 -17.77
C GLY A 174 15.35 -1.65 -17.74
N ARG A 175 14.66 -1.37 -18.86
CA ARG A 175 13.54 -0.40 -18.96
C ARG A 175 12.25 -1.09 -19.34
N PRO A 176 11.09 -0.63 -18.84
CA PRO A 176 9.80 -1.10 -19.29
C PRO A 176 9.65 -0.89 -20.81
N PHE A 177 9.18 -1.92 -21.50
CA PHE A 177 8.99 -1.88 -22.94
C PHE A 177 7.53 -1.97 -23.36
N ARG A 178 6.78 -2.98 -22.85
CA ARG A 178 5.34 -3.15 -23.12
C ARG A 178 4.66 -3.99 -22.06
N ALA A 179 3.34 -3.89 -22.00
CA ALA A 179 2.50 -4.81 -21.23
C ALA A 179 2.36 -6.14 -21.98
N SER A 180 2.99 -7.19 -21.48
CA SER A 180 2.91 -8.52 -22.05
C SER A 180 1.61 -9.24 -21.72
N ALA A 181 1.08 -9.04 -20.48
CA ALA A 181 -0.20 -9.59 -20.07
C ALA A 181 -0.89 -8.69 -19.04
N ILE A 182 -2.21 -8.62 -19.11
CA ILE A 182 -3.08 -7.95 -18.14
C ILE A 182 -4.18 -8.93 -17.74
N VAL A 183 -4.33 -9.16 -16.44
CA VAL A 183 -5.37 -10.01 -15.88
C VAL A 183 -6.26 -9.19 -14.97
N ILE A 184 -7.58 -9.25 -15.19
CA ILE A 184 -8.61 -8.68 -14.32
C ILE A 184 -9.53 -9.79 -13.86
N SER A 185 -9.70 -9.90 -12.54
CA SER A 185 -10.74 -10.72 -11.93
C SER A 185 -11.67 -9.80 -11.15
N SER A 186 -12.95 -9.74 -11.52
CA SER A 186 -13.92 -8.87 -10.86
C SER A 186 -15.17 -9.62 -10.49
N GLN A 187 -15.58 -9.53 -9.24
CA GLN A 187 -16.87 -10.03 -8.77
C GLN A 187 -17.99 -9.25 -9.47
N HIS A 188 -19.05 -9.97 -9.87
CA HIS A 188 -20.14 -9.38 -10.65
C HIS A 188 -21.52 -9.95 -10.28
N ALA A 189 -22.58 -9.29 -10.73
CA ALA A 189 -23.93 -9.79 -10.62
C ALA A 189 -24.14 -11.03 -11.52
N ASP A 190 -25.10 -11.86 -11.16
CA ASP A 190 -25.43 -13.11 -11.84
C ASP A 190 -26.14 -12.91 -13.19
N ASN A 191 -26.62 -11.70 -13.46
CA ASN A 191 -27.41 -11.33 -14.65
C ASN A 191 -26.60 -10.67 -15.78
N VAL A 192 -25.27 -10.63 -15.68
CA VAL A 192 -24.39 -10.15 -16.76
C VAL A 192 -23.76 -11.32 -17.51
N THR A 193 -23.67 -11.24 -18.83
CA THR A 193 -22.99 -12.25 -19.64
C THR A 193 -21.48 -12.09 -19.59
N ASN A 194 -20.75 -13.20 -19.74
CA ASN A 194 -19.28 -13.15 -19.77
C ASN A 194 -18.77 -12.31 -20.94
N GLU A 195 -19.44 -12.30 -22.08
CA GLU A 195 -19.07 -11.51 -23.24
C GLU A 195 -19.21 -10.00 -22.96
N GLN A 196 -20.37 -9.59 -22.41
CA GLN A 196 -20.59 -8.20 -22.02
C GLN A 196 -19.54 -7.75 -21.00
N LEU A 197 -19.32 -8.56 -19.95
CA LEU A 197 -18.37 -8.26 -18.90
C LEU A 197 -16.94 -8.08 -19.44
N ARG A 198 -16.49 -8.96 -20.35
CA ARG A 198 -15.17 -8.86 -20.97
C ARG A 198 -15.04 -7.61 -21.80
N ASN A 199 -15.96 -7.35 -22.72
CA ASN A 199 -15.92 -6.21 -23.62
C ASN A 199 -15.92 -4.88 -22.84
N GLU A 200 -16.81 -4.74 -21.86
CA GLU A 200 -16.92 -3.50 -21.08
C GLU A 200 -15.77 -3.27 -20.12
N ILE A 201 -15.23 -4.31 -19.48
CA ILE A 201 -14.03 -4.16 -18.64
C ILE A 201 -12.80 -3.84 -19.51
N GLU A 202 -12.63 -4.49 -20.65
CA GLU A 202 -11.54 -4.15 -21.56
C GLU A 202 -11.58 -2.69 -21.98
N GLU A 203 -12.74 -2.21 -22.44
CA GLU A 203 -12.92 -0.84 -22.95
C GLU A 203 -12.80 0.20 -21.83
N ARG A 204 -13.58 0.03 -20.73
CA ARG A 204 -13.80 1.07 -19.73
C ARG A 204 -12.82 1.02 -18.55
N VAL A 205 -12.08 -0.08 -18.40
CA VAL A 205 -11.10 -0.23 -17.33
C VAL A 205 -9.70 -0.34 -17.92
N ILE A 206 -9.43 -1.33 -18.81
CA ILE A 206 -8.06 -1.57 -19.27
C ILE A 206 -7.61 -0.46 -20.22
N ARG A 207 -8.35 -0.25 -21.33
CA ARG A 207 -7.97 0.72 -22.39
C ARG A 207 -8.07 2.16 -21.93
N SER A 208 -8.86 2.46 -20.92
CA SER A 208 -8.94 3.80 -20.34
C SER A 208 -7.83 4.09 -19.33
N THR A 209 -7.09 3.06 -18.86
CA THR A 209 -6.07 3.19 -17.82
C THR A 209 -4.66 2.96 -18.36
N VAL A 210 -4.47 1.96 -19.22
CA VAL A 210 -3.17 1.60 -19.76
C VAL A 210 -2.93 2.35 -21.06
N SER A 211 -1.80 3.08 -21.18
CA SER A 211 -1.44 3.78 -22.39
C SER A 211 -1.41 2.86 -23.61
N ALA A 212 -1.93 3.31 -24.73
CA ALA A 212 -1.92 2.56 -25.99
C ALA A 212 -0.49 2.22 -26.45
N GLU A 213 0.50 3.01 -26.08
CA GLU A 213 1.92 2.75 -26.39
C GLU A 213 2.49 1.54 -25.69
N LEU A 214 1.90 1.18 -24.54
CA LEU A 214 2.31 -0.01 -23.75
C LEU A 214 1.60 -1.29 -24.22
N MET A 215 0.58 -1.18 -25.08
CA MET A 215 -0.18 -2.34 -25.56
C MET A 215 0.00 -2.52 -27.07
N ASP A 216 0.18 -3.76 -27.50
CA ASP A 216 0.29 -4.16 -28.90
C ASP A 216 -0.63 -5.36 -29.20
N ALA A 217 -0.54 -5.89 -30.43
CA ALA A 217 -1.34 -7.04 -30.85
C ALA A 217 -1.02 -8.33 -30.10
N ASP A 218 0.16 -8.42 -29.48
CA ASP A 218 0.62 -9.58 -28.70
C ASP A 218 0.32 -9.46 -27.20
N THR A 219 -0.23 -8.32 -26.75
CA THR A 219 -0.64 -8.13 -25.36
C THR A 219 -1.81 -9.06 -25.01
N LYS A 220 -1.60 -9.94 -24.04
CA LYS A 220 -2.61 -10.92 -23.62
C LYS A 220 -3.53 -10.30 -22.57
N ILE A 221 -4.83 -10.21 -22.86
CA ILE A 221 -5.84 -9.71 -21.94
C ILE A 221 -6.69 -10.87 -21.43
N HIS A 222 -6.74 -11.06 -20.11
CA HIS A 222 -7.53 -12.08 -19.44
C HIS A 222 -8.52 -11.42 -18.47
N ILE A 223 -9.82 -11.54 -18.75
CA ILE A 223 -10.88 -10.99 -17.89
C ILE A 223 -11.76 -12.14 -17.43
N ASN A 224 -11.84 -12.37 -16.10
CA ASN A 224 -12.52 -13.49 -15.48
C ASN A 224 -12.26 -14.80 -16.26
N PRO A 225 -11.01 -15.28 -16.35
CA PRO A 225 -10.69 -16.42 -17.22
C PRO A 225 -11.39 -17.71 -16.82
N THR A 226 -11.80 -17.85 -15.55
CA THR A 226 -12.61 -18.98 -15.06
C THR A 226 -14.11 -18.85 -15.41
N GLY A 227 -14.53 -17.71 -15.98
CA GLY A 227 -15.88 -17.40 -16.43
C GLY A 227 -16.69 -16.68 -15.38
N ARG A 228 -17.18 -17.37 -14.34
CA ARG A 228 -18.11 -16.80 -13.36
C ARG A 228 -17.42 -16.46 -12.04
N PHE A 229 -17.62 -15.20 -11.56
CA PHE A 229 -17.16 -14.73 -10.25
C PHE A 229 -18.30 -13.97 -9.55
N VAL A 230 -19.33 -14.67 -9.10
CA VAL A 230 -20.49 -14.11 -8.40
C VAL A 230 -20.32 -14.18 -6.90
N THR A 231 -19.84 -15.31 -6.38
CA THR A 231 -19.48 -15.46 -4.96
C THR A 231 -18.06 -14.93 -4.76
N GLY A 232 -17.89 -13.91 -3.92
CA GLY A 232 -16.62 -13.27 -3.61
C GLY A 232 -16.72 -12.45 -2.34
N GLY A 233 -15.71 -11.62 -2.07
CA GLY A 233 -15.59 -10.90 -0.82
C GLY A 233 -15.49 -11.84 0.38
N PRO A 234 -15.89 -11.41 1.60
CA PRO A 234 -15.80 -12.21 2.82
C PRO A 234 -16.58 -13.51 2.80
N GLN A 235 -17.53 -13.68 1.87
CA GLN A 235 -18.23 -14.94 1.64
C GLN A 235 -17.35 -15.95 0.88
N GLY A 236 -16.49 -15.47 0.01
CA GLY A 236 -15.62 -16.33 -0.81
C GLY A 236 -14.35 -16.74 -0.09
N ASP A 237 -13.76 -15.83 0.68
CA ASP A 237 -12.51 -16.03 1.40
C ASP A 237 -12.45 -15.15 2.65
N ALA A 238 -11.73 -15.61 3.68
CA ALA A 238 -11.48 -14.82 4.88
C ALA A 238 -10.39 -13.78 4.63
N GLY A 239 -10.54 -12.60 5.26
CA GLY A 239 -9.54 -11.54 5.23
C GLY A 239 -8.93 -11.29 6.59
N LEU A 240 -7.67 -10.88 6.59
CA LEU A 240 -6.94 -10.43 7.78
C LEU A 240 -6.11 -9.20 7.47
N THR A 241 -5.95 -8.34 8.49
CA THR A 241 -5.03 -7.20 8.43
C THR A 241 -3.60 -7.68 8.16
N GLY A 242 -2.92 -6.99 7.25
CA GLY A 242 -1.49 -7.23 6.97
C GLY A 242 -1.20 -8.46 6.10
N ARG A 243 -2.18 -8.98 5.35
CA ARG A 243 -1.95 -10.10 4.41
C ARG A 243 -1.72 -9.68 2.96
N LYS A 244 -1.63 -8.39 2.67
CA LYS A 244 -1.36 -7.82 1.35
C LYS A 244 -0.14 -6.91 1.34
N ILE A 245 0.87 -7.21 2.18
CA ILE A 245 2.05 -6.35 2.40
C ILE A 245 2.86 -6.09 1.12
N ILE A 246 2.87 -7.01 0.17
CA ILE A 246 3.55 -6.84 -1.11
C ILE A 246 2.75 -5.92 -2.04
N VAL A 247 1.42 -6.04 -2.05
CA VAL A 247 0.51 -5.11 -2.74
C VAL A 247 0.62 -3.71 -2.12
N ASP A 248 0.73 -3.61 -0.81
CA ASP A 248 0.85 -2.34 -0.08
C ASP A 248 2.14 -1.57 -0.40
N THR A 249 3.16 -2.24 -0.92
CA THR A 249 4.49 -1.67 -1.17
C THR A 249 4.86 -1.63 -2.65
N TYR A 250 5.73 -2.51 -3.12
CA TYR A 250 6.34 -2.41 -4.46
C TYR A 250 5.98 -3.57 -5.39
N GLY A 251 4.97 -4.39 -5.06
CA GLY A 251 4.51 -5.49 -5.91
C GLY A 251 5.57 -6.57 -6.17
N GLY A 252 6.51 -6.76 -5.26
CA GLY A 252 7.61 -7.71 -5.38
C GLY A 252 8.86 -7.16 -6.10
N TYR A 253 8.83 -5.91 -6.56
CA TYR A 253 9.97 -5.31 -7.28
C TYR A 253 11.14 -4.97 -6.34
N ALA A 254 10.85 -4.68 -5.09
CA ALA A 254 11.83 -4.46 -4.03
C ALA A 254 11.60 -5.44 -2.86
N PRO A 255 12.63 -5.69 -2.04
CA PRO A 255 12.50 -6.46 -0.80
C PRO A 255 11.46 -5.87 0.14
N HIS A 256 10.96 -6.68 1.06
CA HIS A 256 10.07 -6.30 2.14
C HIS A 256 10.60 -6.77 3.50
N GLY A 257 10.46 -5.96 4.53
CA GLY A 257 10.93 -6.30 5.89
C GLY A 257 10.01 -7.25 6.66
N GLY A 258 8.79 -7.48 6.16
CA GLY A 258 7.80 -8.38 6.77
C GLY A 258 6.76 -7.69 7.65
N GLY A 259 7.01 -6.45 8.11
CA GLY A 259 6.06 -5.70 8.95
C GLY A 259 4.86 -5.19 8.16
N ALA A 260 3.64 -5.47 8.64
CA ALA A 260 2.41 -4.88 8.11
C ALA A 260 2.26 -3.42 8.57
N PHE A 261 1.53 -2.61 7.80
CA PHE A 261 1.31 -1.19 8.09
C PHE A 261 -0.04 -0.94 8.77
N SER A 262 -1.12 -1.41 8.15
CA SER A 262 -2.49 -1.10 8.59
C SER A 262 -2.74 -1.49 10.04
N GLY A 263 -3.48 -0.64 10.76
CA GLY A 263 -3.80 -0.82 12.17
C GLY A 263 -2.72 -0.38 13.15
N LYS A 264 -1.54 0.02 12.67
CA LYS A 264 -0.40 0.46 13.50
C LYS A 264 -0.28 1.98 13.50
N ASP A 265 -0.25 2.60 14.69
CA ASP A 265 0.07 4.03 14.84
C ASP A 265 1.54 4.33 14.49
N PRO A 266 1.91 5.60 14.20
CA PRO A 266 3.23 5.94 13.69
C PRO A 266 4.40 5.75 14.67
N THR A 267 4.17 5.35 15.92
CA THR A 267 5.26 4.96 16.83
C THR A 267 5.83 3.58 16.49
N LYS A 268 5.10 2.78 15.72
CA LYS A 268 5.56 1.49 15.20
C LYS A 268 6.44 1.73 13.98
N VAL A 269 7.73 1.43 14.12
CA VAL A 269 8.74 1.63 13.06
C VAL A 269 8.47 0.80 11.81
N ASP A 270 7.78 -0.33 11.92
CA ASP A 270 7.31 -1.10 10.76
C ASP A 270 6.62 -0.22 9.73
N ARG A 271 5.78 0.72 10.19
CA ARG A 271 5.05 1.64 9.34
C ARG A 271 5.85 2.93 9.09
N SER A 272 6.21 3.64 10.14
CA SER A 272 6.81 4.98 10.03
C SER A 272 8.18 4.95 9.35
N ALA A 273 9.03 3.98 9.67
CA ALA A 273 10.35 3.87 9.04
C ALA A 273 10.27 3.33 7.61
N ALA A 274 9.27 2.53 7.24
CA ALA A 274 9.02 2.16 5.84
C ALA A 274 8.61 3.39 5.01
N TYR A 275 7.78 4.28 5.57
CA TYR A 275 7.42 5.54 4.92
C TYR A 275 8.63 6.48 4.79
N MET A 276 9.45 6.60 5.84
CA MET A 276 10.69 7.37 5.78
C MET A 276 11.67 6.79 4.76
N ALA A 277 11.85 5.47 4.71
CA ALA A 277 12.71 4.82 3.72
C ALA A 277 12.23 5.09 2.28
N ARG A 278 10.90 5.10 2.03
CA ARG A 278 10.32 5.53 0.75
C ARG A 278 10.62 6.99 0.46
N TYR A 279 10.42 7.87 1.42
CA TYR A 279 10.70 9.30 1.29
C TYR A 279 12.16 9.57 0.92
N VAL A 280 13.10 8.91 1.59
CA VAL A 280 14.54 8.99 1.29
C VAL A 280 14.82 8.49 -0.13
N ALA A 281 14.35 7.29 -0.49
CA ALA A 281 14.58 6.72 -1.81
C ALA A 281 14.02 7.61 -2.93
N LYS A 282 12.80 8.15 -2.74
CA LYS A 282 12.15 9.05 -3.69
C LYS A 282 12.96 10.34 -3.89
N ASN A 283 13.43 10.95 -2.81
CA ASN A 283 14.24 12.18 -2.88
C ASN A 283 15.60 11.95 -3.54
N ILE A 284 16.25 10.79 -3.34
CA ILE A 284 17.51 10.44 -4.04
C ILE A 284 17.28 10.34 -5.55
N VAL A 285 16.22 9.65 -5.98
CA VAL A 285 15.90 9.51 -7.42
C VAL A 285 15.46 10.85 -8.01
N ALA A 286 14.60 11.60 -7.33
CA ALA A 286 14.17 12.94 -7.75
C ALA A 286 15.34 13.95 -7.85
N ALA A 287 16.35 13.83 -6.97
CA ALA A 287 17.59 14.59 -7.06
C ALA A 287 18.45 14.24 -8.30
N GLY A 288 18.12 13.16 -9.01
CA GLY A 288 18.91 12.64 -10.13
C GLY A 288 20.22 11.99 -9.70
N LEU A 289 20.33 11.59 -8.43
CA LEU A 289 21.54 10.92 -7.89
C LEU A 289 21.60 9.44 -8.25
N ALA A 290 20.46 8.84 -8.60
CA ALA A 290 20.35 7.48 -9.12
C ALA A 290 19.08 7.32 -9.95
N ASP A 291 19.02 6.36 -10.87
CA ASP A 291 17.78 5.98 -11.59
C ASP A 291 16.94 5.01 -10.77
N ARG A 292 17.56 4.26 -9.86
CA ARG A 292 16.96 3.31 -8.92
C ARG A 292 17.62 3.45 -7.57
N CYS A 293 16.83 3.43 -6.51
CA CYS A 293 17.35 3.54 -5.15
C CYS A 293 16.55 2.62 -4.22
N LEU A 294 17.25 1.69 -3.59
CA LEU A 294 16.77 0.88 -2.48
C LEU A 294 17.39 1.38 -1.19
N VAL A 295 16.57 1.65 -0.19
CA VAL A 295 17.01 2.05 1.15
C VAL A 295 16.55 1.01 2.16
N GLN A 296 17.44 0.58 3.05
CA GLN A 296 17.09 -0.22 4.22
C GLN A 296 17.39 0.57 5.49
N LEU A 297 16.44 0.62 6.38
CA LEU A 297 16.59 1.09 7.76
C LEU A 297 16.37 -0.10 8.70
N ALA A 298 17.20 -0.23 9.74
CA ALA A 298 17.02 -1.26 10.75
C ALA A 298 17.11 -0.66 12.15
N TYR A 299 16.27 -1.16 13.06
CA TYR A 299 16.19 -0.68 14.45
C TYR A 299 16.32 -1.83 15.43
N ALA A 300 16.84 -1.51 16.62
CA ALA A 300 16.80 -2.35 17.81
C ALA A 300 15.78 -1.78 18.80
N ILE A 301 15.08 -2.65 19.49
CA ILE A 301 14.11 -2.24 20.51
C ILE A 301 14.76 -1.32 21.55
N GLY A 302 14.08 -0.24 21.91
CA GLY A 302 14.55 0.75 22.90
C GLY A 302 15.65 1.69 22.41
N VAL A 303 16.15 1.54 21.17
CA VAL A 303 17.20 2.40 20.58
C VAL A 303 16.56 3.37 19.58
N ALA A 304 16.87 4.67 19.71
CA ALA A 304 16.31 5.69 18.83
C ALA A 304 16.99 5.72 17.45
N GLU A 305 18.32 5.67 17.44
CA GLU A 305 19.07 5.69 16.17
C GLU A 305 18.98 4.35 15.45
N PRO A 306 18.84 4.35 14.10
CA PRO A 306 18.88 3.10 13.35
C PRO A 306 20.25 2.41 13.50
N VAL A 307 20.23 1.10 13.77
CA VAL A 307 21.45 0.29 13.87
C VAL A 307 22.15 0.14 12.51
N SER A 308 21.41 0.26 11.41
CA SER A 308 21.98 0.33 10.07
C SER A 308 21.13 1.19 9.13
N VAL A 309 21.84 1.85 8.19
CA VAL A 309 21.27 2.54 7.03
C VAL A 309 22.05 2.05 5.83
N MET A 310 21.37 1.38 4.89
CA MET A 310 21.95 0.89 3.64
C MET A 310 21.26 1.58 2.49
N VAL A 311 22.04 1.99 1.49
CA VAL A 311 21.56 2.50 0.20
C VAL A 311 22.18 1.64 -0.89
N ASP A 312 21.36 1.14 -1.81
CA ASP A 312 21.77 0.36 -2.98
C ASP A 312 21.11 0.98 -4.23
N THR A 313 21.92 1.50 -5.12
CA THR A 313 21.47 2.18 -6.34
C THR A 313 21.32 1.23 -7.53
N LYS A 314 21.53 -0.06 -7.34
CA LYS A 314 21.52 -1.07 -8.41
C LYS A 314 22.47 -0.72 -9.57
N GLY A 315 23.61 -0.09 -9.23
CA GLY A 315 24.63 0.33 -10.20
C GLY A 315 24.27 1.58 -11.00
N THR A 316 23.21 2.30 -10.64
CA THR A 316 22.77 3.53 -11.34
C THR A 316 23.19 4.82 -10.62
N GLY A 317 23.91 4.70 -9.50
CA GLY A 317 24.32 5.84 -8.67
C GLY A 317 25.36 6.74 -9.34
N ARG A 318 25.21 8.05 -9.17
CA ARG A 318 26.16 9.05 -9.66
C ARG A 318 27.29 9.31 -8.69
N ILE A 319 27.10 8.97 -7.42
CA ILE A 319 28.11 8.95 -6.36
C ILE A 319 28.07 7.59 -5.67
N SER A 320 29.08 7.28 -4.85
CA SER A 320 29.15 5.99 -4.18
C SER A 320 28.01 5.80 -3.18
N GLU A 321 27.59 4.55 -2.98
CA GLU A 321 26.52 4.18 -2.03
C GLU A 321 26.87 4.59 -0.60
N ASN A 322 28.15 4.53 -0.20
CA ASN A 322 28.60 5.03 1.08
C ASN A 322 28.42 6.56 1.21
N ALA A 323 28.69 7.31 0.14
CA ALA A 323 28.45 8.76 0.14
C ALA A 323 26.95 9.06 0.23
N LEU A 324 26.11 8.32 -0.48
CA LEU A 324 24.65 8.43 -0.37
C LEU A 324 24.16 8.10 1.05
N ALA A 325 24.63 7.03 1.67
CA ALA A 325 24.26 6.67 3.04
C ALA A 325 24.64 7.76 4.05
N ASN A 326 25.80 8.42 3.87
CA ASN A 326 26.21 9.55 4.69
C ASN A 326 25.32 10.79 4.46
N LEU A 327 24.95 11.08 3.20
CA LEU A 327 23.99 12.15 2.89
C LEU A 327 22.64 11.90 3.55
N VAL A 328 22.14 10.65 3.52
CA VAL A 328 20.90 10.26 4.18
C VAL A 328 20.98 10.57 5.68
N ARG A 329 22.04 10.12 6.37
CA ARG A 329 22.21 10.36 7.81
C ARG A 329 22.33 11.85 8.16
N SER A 330 22.82 12.69 7.25
CA SER A 330 23.01 14.13 7.49
C SER A 330 21.79 14.98 7.17
N ASN A 331 20.84 14.48 6.34
CA ASN A 331 19.71 15.27 5.83
C ASN A 331 18.34 14.81 6.33
N PHE A 332 18.25 13.63 6.98
CA PHE A 332 17.01 13.08 7.49
C PHE A 332 17.16 12.67 8.96
N ASP A 333 16.18 13.04 9.77
CA ASP A 333 16.10 12.55 11.14
C ASP A 333 15.43 11.16 11.13
N LEU A 334 16.26 10.13 11.25
CA LEU A 334 15.83 8.73 11.17
C LEU A 334 15.39 8.15 12.53
N THR A 335 15.35 8.96 13.60
CA THR A 335 14.79 8.52 14.87
C THR A 335 13.26 8.36 14.76
N PRO A 336 12.61 7.47 15.51
CA PRO A 336 11.14 7.31 15.47
C PRO A 336 10.40 8.63 15.68
N ARG A 337 10.91 9.48 16.57
CA ARG A 337 10.36 10.81 16.83
C ARG A 337 10.57 11.77 15.65
N GLY A 338 11.78 11.79 15.09
CA GLY A 338 12.11 12.61 13.93
C GLY A 338 11.25 12.26 12.73
N ILE A 339 11.08 10.98 12.43
CA ILE A 339 10.23 10.49 11.35
C ILE A 339 8.78 10.99 11.52
N MET A 340 8.20 10.82 12.72
CA MET A 340 6.83 11.27 12.97
C MET A 340 6.65 12.78 12.81
N GLN A 341 7.68 13.57 13.15
CA GLN A 341 7.65 15.03 13.02
C GLN A 341 7.85 15.46 11.58
N GLU A 342 8.87 14.94 10.89
CA GLU A 342 9.21 15.30 9.52
C GLU A 342 8.09 14.96 8.54
N LEU A 343 7.52 13.77 8.67
CA LEU A 343 6.40 13.32 7.83
C LEU A 343 5.02 13.70 8.38
N ASN A 344 4.95 14.39 9.52
CA ASN A 344 3.69 14.83 10.16
C ASN A 344 2.66 13.71 10.29
N LEU A 345 3.07 12.59 10.91
CA LEU A 345 2.30 11.34 10.91
C LEU A 345 1.21 11.26 12.01
N ARG A 346 1.17 12.16 12.98
CA ARG A 346 0.17 12.13 14.07
C ARG A 346 -1.16 12.77 13.66
N ARG A 347 -1.74 12.28 12.56
CA ARG A 347 -2.98 12.79 11.96
C ARG A 347 -3.84 11.63 11.46
N PRO A 348 -5.17 11.80 11.30
CA PRO A 348 -6.05 10.79 10.71
C PRO A 348 -5.90 10.75 9.18
N ILE A 349 -4.88 10.06 8.68
CA ILE A 349 -4.51 9.96 7.26
C ILE A 349 -4.40 8.51 6.77
N TYR A 350 -4.66 7.55 7.65
CA TYR A 350 -4.26 6.16 7.43
C TYR A 350 -5.30 5.33 6.67
N GLN A 351 -6.59 5.55 6.86
CA GLN A 351 -7.62 4.81 6.14
C GLN A 351 -7.47 4.95 4.61
N ALA A 352 -7.06 6.13 4.13
CA ALA A 352 -6.81 6.36 2.71
C ALA A 352 -5.67 5.51 2.15
N THR A 353 -4.71 5.11 2.98
CA THR A 353 -3.57 4.29 2.56
C THR A 353 -3.90 2.82 2.42
N ALA A 354 -4.96 2.35 3.07
CA ALA A 354 -5.27 0.94 3.25
C ALA A 354 -5.76 0.23 1.98
N ALA A 355 -5.89 0.92 0.85
CA ALA A 355 -6.22 0.34 -0.46
C ALA A 355 -5.42 1.03 -1.57
N TYR A 356 -5.07 0.29 -2.62
CA TYR A 356 -4.36 0.77 -3.81
C TYR A 356 -2.90 1.22 -3.55
N GLY A 357 -2.25 0.61 -2.55
CA GLY A 357 -0.86 0.86 -2.20
C GLY A 357 -0.64 2.07 -1.27
N HIS A 358 0.42 1.99 -0.47
CA HIS A 358 0.85 3.06 0.43
C HIS A 358 1.84 4.03 -0.25
N PHE A 359 2.36 3.67 -1.41
CA PHE A 359 3.37 4.41 -2.15
C PHE A 359 2.91 4.75 -3.57
N GLY A 360 3.53 5.78 -4.17
CA GLY A 360 3.17 6.26 -5.50
C GLY A 360 1.84 7.01 -5.53
N ARG A 361 1.51 7.73 -4.47
CA ARG A 361 0.25 8.45 -4.26
C ARG A 361 0.51 9.94 -4.07
N GLU A 362 -0.23 10.80 -4.78
CA GLU A 362 -0.06 12.26 -4.73
C GLU A 362 -1.21 12.98 -4.00
N GLU A 363 -2.13 12.22 -3.39
CA GLU A 363 -3.23 12.79 -2.64
C GLU A 363 -2.75 13.41 -1.32
N ASP A 364 -3.52 14.35 -0.79
CA ASP A 364 -3.28 14.96 0.50
C ASP A 364 -3.12 13.90 1.61
N GLY A 365 -2.11 14.06 2.44
CA GLY A 365 -1.83 13.14 3.55
C GLY A 365 -0.65 12.19 3.30
N PHE A 366 -0.27 11.94 2.05
CA PHE A 366 0.87 11.07 1.70
C PHE A 366 2.20 11.87 1.72
N THR A 367 2.56 12.39 2.86
CA THR A 367 3.72 13.30 3.02
C THR A 367 5.06 12.67 2.65
N TRP A 368 5.19 11.35 2.75
CA TRP A 368 6.38 10.59 2.32
C TRP A 368 6.53 10.49 0.79
N GLU A 369 5.58 11.00 0.03
CA GLU A 369 5.65 11.09 -1.43
C GLU A 369 6.15 12.46 -1.93
N THR A 370 6.49 13.39 -1.04
CA THR A 370 7.09 14.67 -1.46
C THR A 370 8.56 14.50 -1.83
N ALA A 371 9.06 15.36 -2.73
CA ALA A 371 10.46 15.37 -3.18
C ALA A 371 11.17 16.69 -2.80
N ASP A 372 10.78 17.27 -1.68
CA ASP A 372 11.23 18.58 -1.19
C ASP A 372 12.68 18.63 -0.72
N LYS A 373 13.31 17.48 -0.46
CA LYS A 373 14.75 17.37 -0.15
C LYS A 373 15.63 17.19 -1.39
N ALA A 374 15.05 16.99 -2.58
CA ALA A 374 15.82 16.64 -3.78
C ALA A 374 16.88 17.68 -4.15
N GLU A 375 16.54 18.96 -4.09
CA GLU A 375 17.50 20.05 -4.40
C GLU A 375 18.64 20.10 -3.37
N ALA A 376 18.32 19.99 -2.08
CA ALA A 376 19.31 19.98 -1.01
C ALA A 376 20.28 18.80 -1.14
N LEU A 377 19.76 17.60 -1.47
CA LEU A 377 20.59 16.42 -1.70
C LEU A 377 21.50 16.57 -2.91
N ARG A 378 21.02 17.15 -4.01
CA ARG A 378 21.82 17.41 -5.21
C ARG A 378 22.98 18.37 -4.90
N ASN A 379 22.68 19.47 -4.23
CA ASN A 379 23.68 20.46 -3.83
C ASN A 379 24.73 19.85 -2.89
N ALA A 380 24.30 19.07 -1.90
CA ALA A 380 25.21 18.41 -0.96
C ALA A 380 26.07 17.32 -1.61
N ALA A 381 25.57 16.69 -2.68
CA ALA A 381 26.32 15.72 -3.47
C ALA A 381 27.35 16.36 -4.42
N GLY A 382 27.21 17.65 -4.73
CA GLY A 382 28.11 18.37 -5.64
C GLY A 382 27.93 18.00 -7.12
N VAL A 383 26.72 17.60 -7.53
CA VAL A 383 26.35 17.16 -8.89
C VAL A 383 25.19 17.96 -9.46
#